data_5f6e91a24c15ad5fe1e0c5a272d34698
#
_entry.id   5f6e91a24c15ad5fe1e0c5a272d34698
#
_cell.length_a   1.000
_cell.length_b   1.000
_cell.length_c   1.000
_cell.angle_alpha   90.00
_cell.angle_beta   90.00
_cell.angle_gamma   90.00
#
_symmetry.space_group_name_H-M   'P 1'
#
loop_
_entity.id
_entity.type
_entity.pdbx_description
1 polymer ?
#
loop_
_entity_poly.entity_id
_entity_poly.type
_entity_poly.pdbx_seq_one_letter_code
_entity_poly.pdbx_strand_id
1 'polypeptide(L)'
;SQEEKKKIRDKYKIKNDDFVLTNISAMTVNKGVEVLIAAYGMLKKKHKNLKLILKDQSNLYEWKVDFPMKKVFESEFNQKNKIFNDKMYKDIIVISENLDFDQLRDIYSITDCYVSPYKAEGFNLTPLEAAACGTQIVVTDGGSTDDYFDDCMGFKIESKEKNLNNNIFLSPKIDSLIDILNSIINKTDDKKEIRSKLVRKNFSWESVVKKLKKEFEKKLSK
;
A
#
# COMPACT_ATOMS: atom_id res chain seq x y z
N SER A 1 5.87 15.15 15.11
CA SER A 1 5.63 16.60 14.92
C SER A 1 5.65 16.98 13.44
N GLN A 2 5.18 18.17 13.09
CA GLN A 2 5.24 18.70 11.71
C GLN A 2 6.70 18.88 11.24
N GLU A 3 7.58 19.25 12.16
CA GLU A 3 9.00 19.45 11.87
C GLU A 3 9.71 18.11 11.58
N GLU A 4 9.40 17.06 12.33
CA GLU A 4 9.93 15.71 12.06
C GLU A 4 9.46 15.20 10.70
N LYS A 5 8.17 15.34 10.40
CA LYS A 5 7.63 14.98 9.09
C LYS A 5 8.36 15.71 7.95
N LYS A 6 8.65 17.00 8.12
CA LYS A 6 9.41 17.78 7.14
C LYS A 6 10.84 17.23 6.96
N LYS A 7 11.57 16.94 8.05
CA LYS A 7 12.91 16.35 7.99
C LYS A 7 12.92 15.02 7.23
N ILE A 8 11.91 14.17 7.45
CA ILE A 8 11.81 12.89 6.75
C ILE A 8 11.52 13.12 5.26
N ARG A 9 10.60 14.03 4.91
CA ARG A 9 10.32 14.38 3.50
C ARG A 9 11.57 14.94 2.79
N ASP A 10 12.32 15.80 3.46
CA ASP A 10 13.58 16.38 2.92
C ASP A 10 14.62 15.30 2.63
N LYS A 11 14.76 14.29 3.53
CA LYS A 11 15.65 13.12 3.31
C LYS A 11 15.37 12.42 1.99
N TYR A 12 14.10 12.28 1.63
CA TYR A 12 13.65 11.60 0.40
C TYR A 12 13.38 12.58 -0.77
N LYS A 13 13.74 13.86 -0.65
CA LYS A 13 13.51 14.89 -1.67
C LYS A 13 12.04 15.04 -2.07
N ILE A 14 11.14 14.89 -1.09
CA ILE A 14 9.69 15.04 -1.23
C ILE A 14 9.32 16.47 -0.80
N LYS A 15 8.67 17.21 -1.67
CA LYS A 15 8.21 18.57 -1.39
C LYS A 15 6.96 18.57 -0.51
N ASN A 16 6.66 19.71 0.13
CA ASN A 16 5.49 19.81 1.01
C ASN A 16 4.15 19.62 0.27
N ASP A 17 4.09 19.99 -1.00
CA ASP A 17 2.93 19.86 -1.88
C ASP A 17 2.87 18.53 -2.66
N ASP A 18 3.88 17.67 -2.52
CA ASP A 18 3.85 16.35 -3.15
C ASP A 18 2.83 15.43 -2.45
N PHE A 19 2.03 14.72 -3.25
CA PHE A 19 1.17 13.64 -2.79
C PHE A 19 1.92 12.31 -2.89
N VAL A 20 2.03 11.59 -1.78
CA VAL A 20 2.91 10.42 -1.64
C VAL A 20 2.09 9.14 -1.60
N LEU A 21 2.23 8.30 -2.63
CA LEU A 21 1.81 6.91 -2.63
C LEU A 21 2.94 6.05 -2.07
N THR A 22 2.60 5.01 -1.30
CA THR A 22 3.60 4.08 -0.76
C THR A 22 3.13 2.64 -0.87
N ASN A 23 4.06 1.73 -1.18
CA ASN A 23 3.90 0.30 -1.01
C ASN A 23 5.14 -0.27 -0.32
N ILE A 24 4.93 -1.09 0.71
CA ILE A 24 5.97 -1.81 1.44
C ILE A 24 5.66 -3.30 1.32
N SER A 25 6.41 -4.01 0.50
CA SER A 25 6.17 -5.46 0.27
C SER A 25 7.38 -6.14 -0.38
N ALA A 26 7.41 -7.46 -0.35
CA ALA A 26 8.23 -8.21 -1.29
C ALA A 26 7.74 -7.92 -2.73
N MET A 27 8.66 -7.78 -3.68
CA MET A 27 8.32 -7.43 -5.07
C MET A 27 7.89 -8.67 -5.89
N THR A 28 7.22 -9.62 -5.25
CA THR A 28 6.74 -10.88 -5.83
C THR A 28 5.40 -10.70 -6.55
N VAL A 29 5.06 -11.67 -7.41
CA VAL A 29 3.86 -11.59 -8.29
C VAL A 29 2.56 -11.44 -7.51
N ASN A 30 2.45 -12.10 -6.35
CA ASN A 30 1.26 -12.06 -5.51
C ASN A 30 0.98 -10.69 -4.88
N LYS A 31 1.98 -9.81 -4.81
CA LYS A 31 1.82 -8.45 -4.25
C LYS A 31 1.22 -7.45 -5.25
N GLY A 32 1.19 -7.77 -6.55
CA GLY A 32 0.54 -6.94 -7.56
C GLY A 32 1.14 -5.54 -7.76
N VAL A 33 2.40 -5.34 -7.34
CA VAL A 33 3.06 -4.02 -7.38
C VAL A 33 3.11 -3.43 -8.79
N GLU A 34 3.14 -4.29 -9.82
CA GLU A 34 3.06 -3.86 -11.22
C GLU A 34 1.76 -3.09 -11.54
N VAL A 35 0.64 -3.42 -10.86
CA VAL A 35 -0.63 -2.69 -11.05
C VAL A 35 -0.52 -1.28 -10.49
N LEU A 36 0.12 -1.11 -9.32
CA LEU A 36 0.39 0.20 -8.73
C LEU A 36 1.32 1.04 -9.62
N ILE A 37 2.42 0.46 -10.09
CA ILE A 37 3.39 1.16 -10.95
C ILE A 37 2.71 1.63 -12.23
N ALA A 38 1.87 0.80 -12.85
CA ALA A 38 1.15 1.16 -14.06
C ALA A 38 0.12 2.28 -13.81
N ALA A 39 -0.65 2.20 -12.70
CA ALA A 39 -1.57 3.26 -12.30
C ALA A 39 -0.83 4.58 -11.99
N TYR A 40 0.28 4.50 -11.25
CA TYR A 40 1.14 5.67 -10.99
C TYR A 40 1.60 6.33 -12.28
N GLY A 41 2.05 5.57 -13.27
CA GLY A 41 2.51 6.11 -14.54
C GLY A 41 1.42 6.86 -15.32
N MET A 42 0.18 6.38 -15.28
CA MET A 42 -0.97 7.09 -15.87
C MET A 42 -1.27 8.39 -15.13
N LEU A 43 -1.31 8.33 -13.80
CA LEU A 43 -1.65 9.48 -12.94
C LEU A 43 -0.56 10.54 -12.95
N LYS A 44 0.70 10.16 -13.02
CA LYS A 44 1.84 11.08 -13.06
C LYS A 44 1.82 12.02 -14.27
N LYS A 45 1.18 11.63 -15.35
CA LYS A 45 0.97 12.51 -16.51
C LYS A 45 0.13 13.73 -16.18
N LYS A 46 -0.89 13.55 -15.32
CA LYS A 46 -1.82 14.60 -14.89
C LYS A 46 -1.35 15.30 -13.60
N HIS A 47 -0.85 14.55 -12.63
CA HIS A 47 -0.47 15.01 -11.30
C HIS A 47 1.06 15.09 -11.15
N LYS A 48 1.65 16.23 -11.46
CA LYS A 48 3.12 16.41 -11.47
C LYS A 48 3.74 16.29 -10.07
N ASN A 49 2.98 16.61 -9.03
CA ASN A 49 3.35 16.50 -7.63
C ASN A 49 3.11 15.10 -7.03
N LEU A 50 2.73 14.09 -7.85
CA LEU A 50 2.58 12.72 -7.37
C LEU A 50 3.96 12.06 -7.20
N LYS A 51 4.19 11.41 -6.07
CA LYS A 51 5.39 10.61 -5.75
C LYS A 51 5.00 9.18 -5.42
N LEU A 52 5.90 8.24 -5.67
CA LEU A 52 5.73 6.84 -5.32
C LEU A 52 6.95 6.36 -4.53
N ILE A 53 6.72 5.84 -3.33
CA ILE A 53 7.71 5.13 -2.53
C ILE A 53 7.46 3.64 -2.66
N LEU A 54 8.49 2.89 -3.08
CA LEU A 54 8.49 1.43 -3.09
C LEU A 54 9.58 0.96 -2.13
N LYS A 55 9.17 0.36 -1.01
CA LYS A 55 10.08 -0.31 -0.07
C LYS A 55 10.05 -1.80 -0.37
N ASP A 56 11.15 -2.32 -0.93
CA ASP A 56 11.29 -3.75 -1.18
C ASP A 56 11.85 -4.52 0.04
N GLN A 57 11.85 -5.84 -0.07
CA GLN A 57 12.43 -6.76 0.91
C GLN A 57 13.48 -7.64 0.24
N SER A 58 14.29 -7.04 -0.65
CA SER A 58 15.26 -7.76 -1.49
C SER A 58 16.29 -8.53 -0.68
N ASN A 59 16.56 -8.12 0.56
CA ASN A 59 17.46 -8.84 1.48
C ASN A 59 16.89 -10.18 1.97
N LEU A 60 15.56 -10.38 1.91
CA LEU A 60 14.89 -11.60 2.35
C LEU A 60 14.44 -12.48 1.16
N TYR A 61 14.05 -11.87 0.05
CA TYR A 61 13.35 -12.57 -1.04
C TYR A 61 14.05 -12.50 -2.39
N GLU A 62 15.22 -11.88 -2.49
CA GLU A 62 15.97 -11.67 -3.75
C GLU A 62 15.21 -10.89 -4.86
N TRP A 63 13.92 -10.59 -4.65
CA TRP A 63 13.07 -9.88 -5.60
C TRP A 63 13.18 -8.37 -5.40
N LYS A 64 13.71 -7.68 -6.41
CA LYS A 64 13.88 -6.22 -6.43
C LYS A 64 12.75 -5.53 -7.19
N VAL A 65 12.65 -4.23 -7.02
CA VAL A 65 11.67 -3.37 -7.72
C VAL A 65 11.79 -3.49 -9.26
N ASP A 66 12.95 -3.83 -9.78
CA ASP A 66 13.16 -4.04 -11.23
C ASP A 66 12.21 -5.10 -11.82
N PHE A 67 11.83 -6.11 -11.05
CA PHE A 67 10.94 -7.17 -11.52
C PHE A 67 9.52 -6.67 -11.86
N PRO A 68 8.75 -6.04 -10.95
CA PRO A 68 7.45 -5.48 -11.31
C PRO A 68 7.57 -4.34 -12.32
N MET A 69 8.66 -3.57 -12.33
CA MET A 69 8.89 -2.53 -13.32
C MET A 69 9.07 -3.09 -14.72
N LYS A 70 9.87 -4.15 -14.89
CA LYS A 70 10.02 -4.85 -16.15
C LYS A 70 8.68 -5.37 -16.67
N LYS A 71 7.85 -5.95 -15.79
CA LYS A 71 6.50 -6.39 -16.18
C LYS A 71 5.63 -5.27 -16.72
N VAL A 72 5.68 -4.08 -16.10
CA VAL A 72 4.94 -2.93 -16.63
C VAL A 72 5.51 -2.49 -17.96
N PHE A 73 6.82 -2.41 -18.09
CA PHE A 73 7.50 -1.98 -19.32
C PHE A 73 7.12 -2.87 -20.52
N GLU A 74 7.11 -4.20 -20.33
CA GLU A 74 6.79 -5.19 -21.36
C GLU A 74 5.27 -5.37 -21.58
N SER A 75 4.41 -4.75 -20.77
CA SER A 75 2.97 -4.95 -20.86
C SER A 75 2.33 -4.26 -22.06
N GLU A 76 1.26 -4.86 -22.61
CA GLU A 76 0.40 -4.25 -23.62
C GLU A 76 -0.18 -2.91 -23.12
N PHE A 77 -0.47 -2.82 -21.81
CA PHE A 77 -0.95 -1.60 -21.19
C PHE A 77 0.05 -0.44 -21.36
N ASN A 78 1.34 -0.69 -21.16
CA ASN A 78 2.38 0.30 -21.38
C ASN A 78 2.54 0.65 -22.86
N GLN A 79 2.52 -0.35 -23.75
CA GLN A 79 2.64 -0.14 -25.19
C GLN A 79 1.51 0.77 -25.71
N LYS A 80 0.28 0.52 -25.28
CA LYS A 80 -0.90 1.30 -25.65
C LYS A 80 -0.86 2.71 -25.06
N ASN A 81 -0.48 2.85 -23.80
CA ASN A 81 -0.62 4.12 -23.07
C ASN A 81 0.69 4.92 -23.01
N LYS A 82 1.82 4.37 -23.42
CA LYS A 82 3.15 5.02 -23.40
C LYS A 82 3.43 5.69 -22.05
N ILE A 83 3.20 4.94 -20.95
CA ILE A 83 3.31 5.48 -19.59
C ILE A 83 4.73 5.48 -19.08
N PHE A 84 5.55 4.53 -19.53
CA PHE A 84 6.91 4.36 -19.04
C PHE A 84 7.89 5.21 -19.84
N ASN A 85 8.61 6.08 -19.14
CA ASN A 85 9.74 6.81 -19.67
C ASN A 85 10.79 7.00 -18.56
N ASP A 86 12.04 7.29 -18.94
CA ASP A 86 13.17 7.43 -18.01
C ASP A 86 12.94 8.51 -16.92
N LYS A 87 12.18 9.55 -17.23
CA LYS A 87 11.87 10.61 -16.27
C LYS A 87 10.92 10.11 -15.18
N MET A 88 9.92 9.32 -15.53
CA MET A 88 8.96 8.77 -14.58
C MET A 88 9.64 7.78 -13.63
N TYR A 89 10.56 6.97 -14.15
CA TYR A 89 11.35 6.03 -13.36
C TYR A 89 12.15 6.74 -12.26
N LYS A 90 12.80 7.86 -12.59
CA LYS A 90 13.59 8.66 -11.65
C LYS A 90 12.75 9.31 -10.54
N ASP A 91 11.46 9.44 -10.72
CA ASP A 91 10.52 10.00 -9.73
C ASP A 91 10.00 8.95 -8.73
N ILE A 92 10.32 7.65 -8.94
CA ILE A 92 9.99 6.57 -8.00
C ILE A 92 11.13 6.48 -6.97
N ILE A 93 10.79 6.56 -5.70
CA ILE A 93 11.74 6.45 -4.59
C ILE A 93 11.78 4.98 -4.18
N VAL A 94 12.92 4.33 -4.40
CA VAL A 94 13.14 2.93 -4.03
C VAL A 94 13.94 2.86 -2.74
N ILE A 95 13.44 2.10 -1.76
CA ILE A 95 14.09 1.85 -0.47
C ILE A 95 14.35 0.35 -0.37
N SER A 96 15.61 -0.06 -0.46
CA SER A 96 16.01 -1.49 -0.39
C SER A 96 16.74 -1.83 0.91
N GLU A 97 17.15 -0.84 1.69
CA GLU A 97 17.76 -1.03 3.00
C GLU A 97 16.77 -1.62 4.01
N ASN A 98 17.28 -2.36 4.99
CA ASN A 98 16.47 -2.79 6.13
C ASN A 98 16.10 -1.57 6.97
N LEU A 99 14.83 -1.45 7.29
CA LEU A 99 14.31 -0.40 8.17
C LEU A 99 13.88 -1.03 9.50
N ASP A 100 14.19 -0.36 10.59
CA ASP A 100 13.62 -0.67 11.89
C ASP A 100 12.18 -0.16 12.00
N PHE A 101 11.51 -0.45 13.13
CA PHE A 101 10.10 -0.06 13.32
C PHE A 101 9.89 1.45 13.34
N ASP A 102 10.84 2.22 13.87
CA ASP A 102 10.74 3.69 13.89
C ASP A 102 10.90 4.26 12.49
N GLN A 103 11.83 3.75 11.71
CA GLN A 103 12.01 4.12 10.31
C GLN A 103 10.81 3.74 9.44
N LEU A 104 10.19 2.57 9.68
CA LEU A 104 8.95 2.18 9.01
C LEU A 104 7.80 3.13 9.35
N ARG A 105 7.64 3.46 10.65
CA ARG A 105 6.67 4.47 11.10
C ARG A 105 6.92 5.82 10.43
N ASP A 106 8.15 6.22 10.26
CA ASP A 106 8.54 7.45 9.60
C ASP A 106 8.06 7.47 8.13
N ILE A 107 8.26 6.36 7.39
CA ILE A 107 7.72 6.22 6.02
C ILE A 107 6.20 6.33 6.01
N TYR A 108 5.48 5.61 6.90
CA TYR A 108 4.03 5.74 6.98
C TYR A 108 3.57 7.16 7.31
N SER A 109 4.33 7.90 8.14
CA SER A 109 4.00 9.26 8.55
C SER A 109 4.03 10.28 7.42
N ILE A 110 4.88 10.08 6.41
CA ILE A 110 5.01 10.94 5.23
C ILE A 110 4.14 10.48 4.05
N THR A 111 3.49 9.34 4.18
CA THR A 111 2.62 8.74 3.16
C THR A 111 1.23 9.37 3.22
N ASP A 112 0.70 9.77 2.08
CA ASP A 112 -0.67 10.28 1.96
C ASP A 112 -1.65 9.13 1.68
N CYS A 113 -1.24 8.14 0.87
CA CYS A 113 -2.03 6.95 0.62
C CYS A 113 -1.13 5.70 0.48
N TYR A 114 -1.45 4.67 1.26
CA TYR A 114 -0.80 3.36 1.16
C TYR A 114 -1.58 2.47 0.20
N VAL A 115 -0.91 1.88 -0.79
CA VAL A 115 -1.58 1.09 -1.84
C VAL A 115 -1.06 -0.35 -1.84
N SER A 116 -1.96 -1.32 -1.66
CA SER A 116 -1.66 -2.75 -1.72
C SER A 116 -2.59 -3.47 -2.70
N PRO A 117 -2.26 -3.51 -4.00
CA PRO A 117 -3.06 -4.17 -5.02
C PRO A 117 -2.73 -5.67 -5.11
N TYR A 118 -2.70 -6.34 -3.97
CA TYR A 118 -2.30 -7.74 -3.87
C TYR A 118 -3.24 -8.67 -4.66
N LYS A 119 -2.68 -9.79 -5.10
CA LYS A 119 -3.39 -10.87 -5.79
C LYS A 119 -3.63 -12.08 -4.89
N ALA A 120 -2.77 -12.28 -3.90
CA ALA A 120 -2.89 -13.31 -2.88
C ALA A 120 -2.09 -12.89 -1.64
N GLU A 121 -2.72 -12.96 -0.49
CA GLU A 121 -2.14 -12.64 0.83
C GLU A 121 -2.76 -13.51 1.92
N GLY A 122 -1.99 -13.76 2.98
CA GLY A 122 -2.50 -14.43 4.18
C GLY A 122 -3.31 -13.51 5.08
N PHE A 123 -2.77 -12.33 5.43
CA PHE A 123 -3.42 -11.32 6.27
C PHE A 123 -3.15 -9.90 5.79
N ASN A 124 -1.96 -9.63 5.26
CA ASN A 124 -1.53 -8.33 4.76
C ASN A 124 -1.41 -7.26 5.86
N LEU A 125 -0.39 -7.38 6.72
CA LEU A 125 -0.20 -6.49 7.88
C LEU A 125 0.15 -5.04 7.49
N THR A 126 0.88 -4.83 6.39
CA THR A 126 1.41 -3.50 6.05
C THR A 126 0.35 -2.42 5.79
N PRO A 127 -0.83 -2.68 5.17
CA PRO A 127 -1.92 -1.71 5.13
C PRO A 127 -2.49 -1.39 6.53
N LEU A 128 -2.56 -2.40 7.40
CA LEU A 128 -3.06 -2.21 8.77
C LEU A 128 -2.10 -1.33 9.59
N GLU A 129 -0.79 -1.52 9.44
CA GLU A 129 0.25 -0.68 10.04
C GLU A 129 0.16 0.78 9.53
N ALA A 130 -0.02 0.95 8.22
CA ALA A 130 -0.24 2.27 7.61
C ALA A 130 -1.49 2.95 8.20
N ALA A 131 -2.60 2.23 8.31
CA ALA A 131 -3.84 2.74 8.90
C ALA A 131 -3.69 3.05 10.39
N ALA A 132 -2.88 2.29 11.15
CA ALA A 132 -2.54 2.60 12.55
C ALA A 132 -1.77 3.93 12.68
N CYS A 133 -0.96 4.28 11.69
CA CYS A 133 -0.31 5.59 11.57
C CYS A 133 -1.25 6.70 11.05
N GLY A 134 -2.50 6.36 10.78
CA GLY A 134 -3.51 7.27 10.25
C GLY A 134 -3.47 7.45 8.73
N THR A 135 -2.65 6.71 8.01
CA THR A 135 -2.55 6.77 6.55
C THR A 135 -3.75 6.11 5.89
N GLN A 136 -4.33 6.77 4.88
CA GLN A 136 -5.40 6.18 4.08
C GLN A 136 -4.87 4.98 3.29
N ILE A 137 -5.66 3.90 3.22
CA ILE A 137 -5.26 2.68 2.50
C ILE A 137 -6.15 2.42 1.29
N VAL A 138 -5.54 1.85 0.25
CA VAL A 138 -6.23 1.33 -0.93
C VAL A 138 -5.76 -0.10 -1.13
N VAL A 139 -6.68 -1.07 -1.00
CA VAL A 139 -6.39 -2.50 -0.98
C VAL A 139 -7.27 -3.26 -1.97
N THR A 140 -6.87 -4.45 -2.39
CA THR A 140 -7.69 -5.30 -3.27
C THR A 140 -8.94 -5.79 -2.53
N ASP A 141 -10.09 -5.70 -3.17
CA ASP A 141 -11.37 -6.24 -2.68
C ASP A 141 -11.44 -7.76 -2.85
N GLY A 142 -12.11 -8.45 -1.93
CA GLY A 142 -12.39 -9.89 -2.00
C GLY A 142 -11.27 -10.79 -1.46
N GLY A 143 -10.39 -10.28 -0.59
CA GLY A 143 -9.28 -11.06 -0.05
C GLY A 143 -9.05 -10.89 1.45
N SER A 144 -7.85 -11.24 1.90
CA SER A 144 -7.50 -11.27 3.34
C SER A 144 -7.68 -9.95 4.09
N THR A 145 -7.63 -8.81 3.40
CA THR A 145 -7.86 -7.51 4.03
C THR A 145 -9.33 -7.28 4.41
N ASP A 146 -10.26 -8.05 3.85
CA ASP A 146 -11.69 -7.94 4.17
C ASP A 146 -11.98 -8.30 5.64
N ASP A 147 -11.13 -9.13 6.25
CA ASP A 147 -11.25 -9.51 7.66
C ASP A 147 -11.08 -8.32 8.63
N TYR A 148 -10.44 -7.24 8.20
CA TYR A 148 -10.18 -6.09 9.07
C TYR A 148 -10.55 -4.74 8.46
N PHE A 149 -10.85 -4.68 7.17
CA PHE A 149 -11.13 -3.41 6.48
C PHE A 149 -12.41 -2.76 7.02
N ASP A 150 -12.32 -1.46 7.18
CA ASP A 150 -13.44 -0.58 7.52
C ASP A 150 -13.43 0.62 6.58
N ASP A 151 -14.59 1.12 6.20
CA ASP A 151 -14.74 2.22 5.23
C ASP A 151 -14.07 3.53 5.67
N CYS A 152 -13.79 3.70 6.95
CA CYS A 152 -12.99 4.81 7.42
C CYS A 152 -11.49 4.65 7.10
N MET A 153 -11.03 3.44 6.80
CA MET A 153 -9.63 3.17 6.48
C MET A 153 -9.25 3.62 5.07
N GLY A 154 -10.18 3.56 4.11
CA GLY A 154 -9.87 3.94 2.73
C GLY A 154 -10.79 3.33 1.69
N PHE A 155 -10.22 2.72 0.66
CA PHE A 155 -10.96 2.21 -0.50
C PHE A 155 -10.52 0.80 -0.89
N LYS A 156 -11.42 0.10 -1.57
CA LYS A 156 -11.18 -1.21 -2.14
C LYS A 156 -11.09 -1.14 -3.67
N ILE A 157 -10.04 -1.77 -4.22
CA ILE A 157 -9.85 -1.90 -5.67
C ILE A 157 -10.72 -3.05 -6.15
N GLU A 158 -11.61 -2.79 -7.11
CA GLU A 158 -12.36 -3.88 -7.73
C GLU A 158 -11.43 -4.98 -8.24
N SER A 159 -11.78 -6.22 -7.96
CA SER A 159 -11.02 -7.38 -8.42
C SER A 159 -11.91 -8.44 -9.07
N LYS A 160 -11.26 -9.39 -9.76
CA LYS A 160 -11.87 -10.62 -10.24
C LYS A 160 -11.09 -11.80 -9.72
N GLU A 161 -11.77 -12.84 -9.30
CA GLU A 161 -11.11 -14.11 -8.98
C GLU A 161 -10.60 -14.80 -10.26
N LYS A 162 -9.40 -15.35 -10.15
CA LYS A 162 -8.79 -16.22 -11.16
C LYS A 162 -8.35 -17.51 -10.52
N ASN A 163 -8.80 -18.61 -11.06
CA ASN A 163 -8.32 -19.95 -10.66
C ASN A 163 -7.10 -20.31 -11.50
N LEU A 164 -5.97 -20.54 -10.85
CA LEU A 164 -4.72 -21.02 -11.46
C LEU A 164 -4.22 -22.21 -10.66
N ASN A 165 -4.19 -23.40 -11.28
CA ASN A 165 -3.69 -24.62 -10.66
C ASN A 165 -4.30 -24.90 -9.27
N ASN A 166 -5.61 -24.84 -9.15
CA ASN A 166 -6.40 -25.02 -7.92
C ASN A 166 -6.15 -23.96 -6.82
N ASN A 167 -5.46 -22.88 -7.14
CA ASN A 167 -5.31 -21.72 -6.25
C ASN A 167 -6.14 -20.55 -6.75
N ILE A 168 -6.80 -19.87 -5.81
CA ILE A 168 -7.58 -18.67 -6.10
C ILE A 168 -6.65 -17.46 -5.98
N PHE A 169 -6.55 -16.68 -7.06
CA PHE A 169 -5.87 -15.40 -7.10
C PHE A 169 -6.85 -14.29 -7.43
N LEU A 170 -6.64 -13.12 -6.85
CA LEU A 170 -7.35 -11.91 -7.22
C LEU A 170 -6.66 -11.24 -8.40
N SER A 171 -7.43 -10.60 -9.24
CA SER A 171 -6.94 -9.76 -10.35
C SER A 171 -7.47 -8.33 -10.15
N PRO A 172 -6.75 -7.49 -9.38
CA PRO A 172 -7.16 -6.10 -9.16
C PRO A 172 -7.19 -5.34 -10.48
N LYS A 173 -8.28 -4.58 -10.69
CA LYS A 173 -8.50 -3.81 -11.91
C LYS A 173 -7.72 -2.50 -11.85
N ILE A 174 -6.86 -2.28 -12.82
CA ILE A 174 -6.05 -1.06 -12.90
C ILE A 174 -6.90 0.21 -13.04
N ASP A 175 -7.98 0.16 -13.81
CA ASP A 175 -8.85 1.32 -14.01
C ASP A 175 -9.54 1.71 -12.70
N SER A 176 -10.03 0.74 -11.91
CA SER A 176 -10.57 1.00 -10.57
C SER A 176 -9.53 1.67 -9.65
N LEU A 177 -8.28 1.20 -9.66
CA LEU A 177 -7.21 1.83 -8.90
C LEU A 177 -6.92 3.26 -9.37
N ILE A 178 -6.90 3.51 -10.68
CA ILE A 178 -6.69 4.85 -11.25
C ILE A 178 -7.83 5.79 -10.82
N ASP A 179 -9.07 5.36 -10.90
CA ASP A 179 -10.24 6.17 -10.53
C ASP A 179 -10.23 6.52 -9.04
N ILE A 180 -9.96 5.54 -8.16
CA ILE A 180 -9.82 5.76 -6.72
C ILE A 180 -8.72 6.78 -6.44
N LEU A 181 -7.51 6.56 -6.94
CA LEU A 181 -6.37 7.44 -6.69
C LEU A 181 -6.62 8.85 -7.26
N ASN A 182 -7.18 8.96 -8.47
CA ASN A 182 -7.53 10.26 -9.05
C ASN A 182 -8.58 11.01 -8.22
N SER A 183 -9.45 10.28 -7.51
CA SER A 183 -10.48 10.87 -6.64
C SER A 183 -9.93 11.43 -5.33
N ILE A 184 -8.78 10.95 -4.85
CA ILE A 184 -8.20 11.32 -3.55
C ILE A 184 -6.97 12.23 -3.65
N ILE A 185 -6.24 12.19 -4.77
CA ILE A 185 -5.07 13.05 -4.97
C ILE A 185 -5.47 14.52 -4.81
N ASN A 186 -4.70 15.25 -3.98
CA ASN A 186 -4.92 16.67 -3.66
C ASN A 186 -6.22 16.96 -2.87
N LYS A 187 -6.86 15.93 -2.28
CA LYS A 187 -7.95 16.12 -1.32
C LYS A 187 -7.46 16.03 0.12
N THR A 188 -8.09 16.76 0.99
CA THR A 188 -7.84 16.66 2.43
C THR A 188 -8.42 15.37 2.97
N ASP A 189 -7.62 14.62 3.72
CA ASP A 189 -8.06 13.42 4.46
C ASP A 189 -8.40 13.82 5.91
N ASP A 190 -9.69 13.91 6.20
CA ASP A 190 -10.23 14.27 7.51
C ASP A 190 -10.42 13.06 8.46
N LYS A 191 -10.23 11.84 7.95
CA LYS A 191 -10.43 10.61 8.73
C LYS A 191 -9.17 10.06 9.42
N LYS A 192 -8.06 10.75 9.32
CA LYS A 192 -6.75 10.28 9.79
C LYS A 192 -6.75 9.86 11.26
N GLU A 193 -7.31 10.68 12.13
CA GLU A 193 -7.34 10.40 13.58
C GLU A 193 -8.32 9.26 13.91
N ILE A 194 -9.49 9.25 13.27
CA ILE A 194 -10.53 8.22 13.45
C ILE A 194 -9.94 6.85 13.05
N ARG A 195 -9.26 6.78 11.91
CA ARG A 195 -8.61 5.58 11.38
C ARG A 195 -7.56 5.03 12.35
N SER A 196 -6.64 5.88 12.79
CA SER A 196 -5.60 5.50 13.75
C SER A 196 -6.18 4.97 15.06
N LYS A 197 -7.19 5.64 15.61
CA LYS A 197 -7.88 5.21 16.85
C LYS A 197 -8.58 3.87 16.66
N LEU A 198 -9.29 3.67 15.54
CA LEU A 198 -9.99 2.43 15.23
C LEU A 198 -9.02 1.25 15.21
N VAL A 199 -7.92 1.38 14.45
CA VAL A 199 -6.95 0.29 14.29
C VAL A 199 -6.26 -0.03 15.61
N ARG A 200 -5.78 0.97 16.34
CA ARG A 200 -5.13 0.78 17.64
C ARG A 200 -6.06 0.13 18.67
N LYS A 201 -7.33 0.51 18.69
CA LYS A 201 -8.34 -0.08 19.59
C LYS A 201 -8.59 -1.56 19.30
N ASN A 202 -8.64 -1.94 18.03
CA ASN A 202 -9.09 -3.28 17.62
C ASN A 202 -7.95 -4.28 17.40
N PHE A 203 -6.78 -3.80 16.99
CA PHE A 203 -5.66 -4.62 16.49
C PHE A 203 -4.34 -4.40 17.24
N SER A 204 -4.34 -3.65 18.36
CA SER A 204 -3.17 -3.66 19.24
C SER A 204 -2.95 -5.05 19.84
N TRP A 205 -1.73 -5.40 20.15
CA TRP A 205 -1.38 -6.66 20.81
C TRP A 205 -2.20 -6.88 22.10
N GLU A 206 -2.40 -5.82 22.89
CA GLU A 206 -3.24 -5.88 24.07
C GLU A 206 -4.69 -6.29 23.75
N SER A 207 -5.29 -5.72 22.70
CA SER A 207 -6.66 -6.04 22.26
C SER A 207 -6.76 -7.48 21.74
N VAL A 208 -5.76 -7.91 20.97
CA VAL A 208 -5.70 -9.29 20.43
C VAL A 208 -5.57 -10.31 21.54
N VAL A 209 -4.65 -10.07 22.50
CA VAL A 209 -4.44 -10.97 23.65
C VAL A 209 -5.70 -11.06 24.53
N LYS A 210 -6.40 -9.94 24.78
CA LYS A 210 -7.68 -9.96 25.50
C LYS A 210 -8.73 -10.81 24.80
N LYS A 211 -8.85 -10.71 23.48
CA LYS A 211 -9.79 -11.52 22.68
C LYS A 211 -9.43 -13.02 22.78
N LEU A 212 -8.16 -13.37 22.59
CA LEU A 212 -7.69 -14.74 22.68
C LEU A 212 -7.95 -15.34 24.07
N LYS A 213 -7.62 -14.62 25.14
CA LYS A 213 -7.85 -15.05 26.52
C LYS A 213 -9.33 -15.38 26.76
N LYS A 214 -10.23 -14.50 26.33
CA LYS A 214 -11.68 -14.69 26.45
C LYS A 214 -12.17 -15.95 25.70
N GLU A 215 -11.65 -16.23 24.52
CA GLU A 215 -12.03 -17.44 23.75
C GLU A 215 -11.48 -18.71 24.41
N PHE A 216 -10.28 -18.69 25.00
CA PHE A 216 -9.77 -19.83 25.76
C PHE A 216 -10.62 -20.09 27.02
N GLU A 217 -10.91 -19.07 27.82
CA GLU A 217 -11.74 -19.19 29.02
C GLU A 217 -13.13 -19.78 28.68
N LYS A 218 -13.75 -19.33 27.59
CA LYS A 218 -15.03 -19.84 27.11
C LYS A 218 -14.99 -21.33 26.69
N LYS A 219 -13.86 -21.80 26.15
CA LYS A 219 -13.69 -23.21 25.77
C LYS A 219 -13.36 -24.11 26.94
N LEU A 220 -12.64 -23.61 27.95
CA LEU A 220 -12.30 -24.38 29.14
C LEU A 220 -13.46 -24.50 30.15
N SER A 221 -14.48 -23.64 30.03
CA SER A 221 -15.69 -23.68 30.88
C SER A 221 -16.83 -24.55 30.30
N LYS A 222 -16.57 -25.21 29.17
CA LYS A 222 -17.45 -26.23 28.57
C LYS A 222 -16.89 -27.61 28.76
#